data_7cb67e8f4ebdb0659d0520b6abb19eb8
#
_entry.id   7cb67e8f4ebdb0659d0520b6abb19eb8
#
_cell.length_a   1.000
_cell.length_b   1.000
_cell.length_c   1.000
_cell.angle_alpha   90.00
_cell.angle_beta   90.00
_cell.angle_gamma   90.00
#
_symmetry.space_group_name_H-M   'P 1'
#
loop_
_entity.id
_entity.type
_entity.pdbx_description
1 polymer ?
#
loop_
_entity_poly.entity_id
_entity_poly.type
_entity_poly.pdbx_seq_one_letter_code
_entity_poly.pdbx_strand_id
1 'polypeptide(L)'
;IPVLFGIDLEIRRGEFVLLVGPSGCGKSTLLHTIYGLEGPTEGTVFIEGEDIWEKTKNWRANFRNRYIGFVPQQPFWVKSLTVIENIAIPGVISGKTFSESIVIAAKLIELVGMSKWANHRPFDLSGGQQQRIALARSLLLNPKFIIADEPTGNLDVRAGEQLMTLVGNISRQFQITIIMVTHNMDQYKFGSRIINMVDGKITSDTINQQFIGMIDDDAVQQAMQETSKTI
;
A
#
# COMPACT_ATOMS: atom_id res chain seq x y z
N ILE A 1 18.05 4.66 -20.57
CA ILE A 1 18.93 5.38 -19.63
C ILE A 1 18.86 4.62 -18.30
N PRO A 2 19.98 4.19 -17.69
CA PRO A 2 19.99 3.56 -16.36
C PRO A 2 19.39 4.51 -15.31
N VAL A 3 18.59 3.95 -14.40
CA VAL A 3 17.89 4.72 -13.35
C VAL A 3 18.31 4.27 -11.96
N LEU A 4 18.60 2.97 -11.76
CA LEU A 4 19.03 2.40 -10.49
C LEU A 4 20.46 1.88 -10.62
N PHE A 5 21.27 2.07 -9.58
CA PHE A 5 22.69 1.75 -9.59
C PHE A 5 23.10 1.03 -8.30
N GLY A 6 23.18 -0.32 -8.35
CA GLY A 6 23.66 -1.14 -7.25
C GLY A 6 22.83 -0.97 -5.99
N ILE A 7 21.56 -1.36 -6.06
CA ILE A 7 20.65 -1.36 -4.91
C ILE A 7 20.73 -2.72 -4.22
N ASP A 8 21.25 -2.75 -3.01
CA ASP A 8 21.19 -3.87 -2.09
C ASP A 8 20.25 -3.50 -0.94
N LEU A 9 19.09 -4.15 -0.87
CA LEU A 9 18.05 -3.82 0.08
C LEU A 9 17.35 -5.07 0.59
N GLU A 10 17.30 -5.23 1.92
CA GLU A 10 16.49 -6.23 2.60
C GLU A 10 15.37 -5.55 3.38
N ILE A 11 14.14 -5.99 3.20
CA ILE A 11 12.97 -5.52 3.96
C ILE A 11 12.38 -6.70 4.73
N ARG A 12 12.22 -6.53 6.03
CA ARG A 12 11.72 -7.57 6.93
C ARG A 12 10.20 -7.47 7.10
N ARG A 13 9.59 -8.58 7.43
CA ARG A 13 8.14 -8.61 7.70
C ARG A 13 7.77 -7.70 8.86
N GLY A 14 6.68 -6.96 8.70
CA GLY A 14 6.16 -6.02 9.69
C GLY A 14 6.86 -4.67 9.72
N GLU A 15 7.91 -4.44 8.92
CA GLU A 15 8.51 -3.11 8.79
C GLU A 15 7.58 -2.14 8.07
N PHE A 16 7.57 -0.89 8.51
CA PHE A 16 7.01 0.23 7.76
C PHE A 16 8.17 1.06 7.20
N VAL A 17 8.54 0.78 5.96
CA VAL A 17 9.68 1.39 5.28
C VAL A 17 9.23 2.60 4.48
N LEU A 18 9.87 3.74 4.70
CA LEU A 18 9.74 4.94 3.89
C LEU A 18 10.94 5.08 2.94
N LEU A 19 10.65 5.06 1.63
CA LEU A 19 11.60 5.41 0.59
C LEU A 19 11.48 6.91 0.32
N VAL A 20 12.53 7.66 0.62
CA VAL A 20 12.52 9.13 0.51
C VAL A 20 13.64 9.61 -0.39
N GLY A 21 13.52 10.83 -0.89
CA GLY A 21 14.53 11.44 -1.76
C GLY A 21 13.91 12.39 -2.79
N PRO A 22 14.73 13.14 -3.54
CA PRO A 22 14.24 14.10 -4.51
C PRO A 22 13.42 13.47 -5.64
N SER A 23 12.61 14.27 -6.32
CA SER A 23 11.86 13.81 -7.50
C SER A 23 12.83 13.31 -8.57
N GLY A 24 12.47 12.21 -9.24
CA GLY A 24 13.28 11.62 -10.31
C GLY A 24 14.49 10.79 -9.86
N CYS A 25 14.76 10.63 -8.55
CA CYS A 25 15.92 9.85 -8.07
C CYS A 25 15.75 8.31 -8.17
N GLY A 26 14.66 7.79 -8.76
CA GLY A 26 14.49 6.36 -9.00
C GLY A 26 13.56 5.61 -8.02
N LYS A 27 12.92 6.28 -7.06
CA LYS A 27 12.02 5.63 -6.06
C LYS A 27 10.89 4.82 -6.68
N SER A 28 10.13 5.41 -7.61
CA SER A 28 9.03 4.71 -8.28
C SER A 28 9.54 3.57 -9.15
N THR A 29 10.70 3.71 -9.80
CA THR A 29 11.35 2.62 -10.54
C THR A 29 11.70 1.45 -9.61
N LEU A 30 12.27 1.74 -8.42
CA LEU A 30 12.54 0.70 -7.43
C LEU A 30 11.26 0.02 -6.96
N LEU A 31 10.19 0.80 -6.66
CA LEU A 31 8.88 0.23 -6.32
C LEU A 31 8.33 -0.66 -7.46
N HIS A 32 8.40 -0.21 -8.71
CA HIS A 32 7.92 -0.98 -9.86
C HIS A 32 8.73 -2.26 -10.06
N THR A 33 10.02 -2.24 -9.75
CA THR A 33 10.90 -3.42 -9.80
C THR A 33 10.52 -4.42 -8.71
N ILE A 34 10.30 -3.97 -7.47
CA ILE A 34 9.81 -4.80 -6.35
C ILE A 34 8.39 -5.32 -6.66
N TYR A 35 7.54 -4.47 -7.24
CA TYR A 35 6.17 -4.84 -7.62
C TYR A 35 6.11 -5.81 -8.81
N GLY A 36 7.25 -6.07 -9.49
CA GLY A 36 7.34 -7.01 -10.61
C GLY A 36 6.72 -6.47 -11.92
N LEU A 37 6.73 -5.15 -12.12
CA LEU A 37 6.28 -4.49 -13.36
C LEU A 37 7.43 -4.20 -14.30
N GLU A 38 8.54 -3.67 -13.78
CA GLU A 38 9.74 -3.28 -14.53
C GLU A 38 10.92 -4.14 -14.08
N GLY A 39 11.47 -4.95 -15.01
CA GLY A 39 12.59 -5.83 -14.69
C GLY A 39 13.90 -5.07 -14.47
N PRO A 40 14.74 -5.51 -13.53
CA PRO A 40 16.08 -4.98 -13.42
C PRO A 40 16.89 -5.34 -14.67
N THR A 41 17.83 -4.47 -15.05
CA THR A 41 18.79 -4.78 -16.11
C THR A 41 19.77 -5.85 -15.65
N GLU A 42 20.19 -5.77 -14.40
CA GLU A 42 21.04 -6.73 -13.71
C GLU A 42 20.56 -6.90 -12.26
N GLY A 43 20.88 -8.05 -11.65
CA GLY A 43 20.47 -8.37 -10.28
C GLY A 43 19.13 -9.10 -10.21
N THR A 44 18.66 -9.33 -9.00
CA THR A 44 17.52 -10.19 -8.67
C THR A 44 16.63 -9.54 -7.63
N VAL A 45 15.35 -9.95 -7.57
CA VAL A 45 14.42 -9.55 -6.52
C VAL A 45 13.78 -10.77 -5.91
N PHE A 46 14.13 -11.06 -4.67
CA PHE A 46 13.54 -12.15 -3.91
C PHE A 46 12.37 -11.65 -3.05
N ILE A 47 11.22 -12.29 -3.18
CA ILE A 47 10.06 -12.07 -2.31
C ILE A 47 9.63 -13.42 -1.77
N GLU A 48 9.64 -13.59 -0.45
CA GLU A 48 9.33 -14.85 0.22
C GLU A 48 10.21 -16.03 -0.26
N GLY A 49 11.47 -15.76 -0.60
CA GLY A 49 12.43 -16.76 -1.10
C GLY A 49 12.32 -17.07 -2.59
N GLU A 50 11.39 -16.48 -3.32
CA GLU A 50 11.20 -16.68 -4.76
C GLU A 50 11.82 -15.51 -5.55
N ASP A 51 12.71 -15.80 -6.50
CA ASP A 51 13.12 -14.80 -7.49
C ASP A 51 11.96 -14.52 -8.44
N ILE A 52 11.37 -13.33 -8.31
CA ILE A 52 10.17 -12.98 -9.09
C ILE A 52 10.49 -12.72 -10.57
N TRP A 53 11.74 -12.41 -10.90
CA TRP A 53 12.13 -12.10 -12.27
C TRP A 53 12.50 -13.31 -13.10
N GLU A 54 12.82 -14.45 -12.47
CA GLU A 54 12.90 -15.75 -13.15
C GLU A 54 11.52 -16.32 -13.54
N LYS A 55 10.43 -15.77 -12.97
CA LYS A 55 9.06 -16.26 -13.21
C LYS A 55 8.44 -15.62 -14.45
N THR A 56 7.43 -16.31 -15.01
CA THR A 56 6.66 -15.79 -16.16
C THR A 56 5.87 -14.52 -15.80
N LYS A 57 5.50 -13.73 -16.81
CA LYS A 57 4.63 -12.54 -16.63
C LYS A 57 3.30 -12.88 -15.96
N ASN A 58 2.69 -14.02 -16.33
CA ASN A 58 1.43 -14.47 -15.74
C ASN A 58 1.60 -14.87 -14.28
N TRP A 59 2.70 -15.54 -13.92
CA TRP A 59 3.00 -15.85 -12.54
C TRP A 59 3.15 -14.57 -11.72
N ARG A 60 3.94 -13.58 -12.19
CA ARG A 60 4.09 -12.29 -11.51
C ARG A 60 2.77 -11.55 -11.36
N ALA A 61 1.89 -11.57 -12.36
CA ALA A 61 0.58 -10.94 -12.28
C ALA A 61 -0.30 -11.59 -11.18
N ASN A 62 -0.34 -12.92 -11.12
CA ASN A 62 -1.04 -13.65 -10.08
C ASN A 62 -0.43 -13.42 -8.70
N PHE A 63 0.89 -13.39 -8.61
CA PHE A 63 1.63 -13.12 -7.38
C PHE A 63 1.30 -11.71 -6.84
N ARG A 64 1.36 -10.68 -7.70
CA ARG A 64 0.96 -9.30 -7.33
C ARG A 64 -0.45 -9.27 -6.77
N ASN A 65 -1.40 -9.80 -7.54
CA ASN A 65 -2.80 -9.77 -7.13
C ASN A 65 -3.03 -10.43 -5.76
N ARG A 66 -2.33 -11.54 -5.50
CA ARG A 66 -2.55 -12.35 -4.28
C ARG A 66 -1.80 -11.83 -3.05
N TYR A 67 -0.58 -11.33 -3.22
CA TYR A 67 0.33 -11.08 -2.11
C TYR A 67 0.69 -9.62 -1.90
N ILE A 68 0.40 -8.74 -2.87
CA ILE A 68 0.81 -7.34 -2.82
C ILE A 68 -0.42 -6.44 -2.90
N GLY A 69 -0.66 -5.66 -1.85
CA GLY A 69 -1.58 -4.54 -1.91
C GLY A 69 -0.91 -3.35 -2.61
N PHE A 70 -1.66 -2.61 -3.43
CA PHE A 70 -1.13 -1.41 -4.08
C PHE A 70 -2.02 -0.20 -3.85
N VAL A 71 -1.41 0.88 -3.32
CA VAL A 71 -2.06 2.18 -3.09
C VAL A 71 -1.31 3.22 -3.92
N PRO A 72 -1.84 3.62 -5.10
CA PRO A 72 -1.20 4.61 -5.97
C PRO A 72 -1.46 6.03 -5.47
N GLN A 73 -0.67 7.00 -5.97
CA GLN A 73 -0.87 8.42 -5.73
C GLN A 73 -2.26 8.90 -6.21
N GLN A 74 -2.69 8.43 -7.39
CA GLN A 74 -4.04 8.64 -7.91
C GLN A 74 -4.72 7.30 -8.14
N PRO A 75 -5.76 6.96 -7.36
CA PRO A 75 -6.46 5.70 -7.53
C PRO A 75 -7.20 5.62 -8.87
N PHE A 76 -7.07 4.49 -9.55
CA PHE A 76 -7.84 4.19 -10.75
C PHE A 76 -9.15 3.50 -10.39
N TRP A 77 -10.26 4.00 -10.92
CA TRP A 77 -11.59 3.50 -10.65
C TRP A 77 -12.31 3.02 -11.91
N VAL A 78 -13.03 1.93 -11.79
CA VAL A 78 -14.02 1.54 -12.79
C VAL A 78 -15.23 2.41 -12.58
N LYS A 79 -15.47 3.37 -13.49
CA LYS A 79 -16.47 4.44 -13.35
C LYS A 79 -17.89 3.93 -13.22
N SER A 80 -18.23 2.81 -13.86
CA SER A 80 -19.55 2.18 -13.84
C SER A 80 -19.86 1.43 -12.55
N LEU A 81 -18.85 1.21 -11.69
CA LEU A 81 -18.98 0.47 -10.44
C LEU A 81 -19.11 1.42 -9.24
N THR A 82 -19.83 0.99 -8.23
CA THR A 82 -19.88 1.62 -6.91
C THR A 82 -18.55 1.49 -6.17
N VAL A 83 -18.40 2.17 -5.05
CA VAL A 83 -17.22 2.09 -4.17
C VAL A 83 -16.98 0.65 -3.71
N ILE A 84 -18.00 -0.03 -3.17
CA ILE A 84 -17.86 -1.39 -2.67
C ILE A 84 -17.54 -2.40 -3.79
N GLU A 85 -18.12 -2.22 -4.97
CA GLU A 85 -17.79 -3.04 -6.15
C GLU A 85 -16.36 -2.83 -6.63
N ASN A 86 -15.85 -1.59 -6.60
CA ASN A 86 -14.45 -1.28 -6.91
C ASN A 86 -13.49 -1.93 -5.91
N ILE A 87 -13.84 -1.99 -4.62
CA ILE A 87 -13.05 -2.72 -3.62
C ILE A 87 -13.06 -4.22 -3.94
N ALA A 88 -14.17 -4.78 -4.41
CA ALA A 88 -14.34 -6.21 -4.68
C ALA A 88 -13.56 -6.74 -5.90
N ILE A 89 -13.14 -5.88 -6.84
CA ILE A 89 -12.49 -6.27 -8.11
C ILE A 89 -11.32 -7.25 -7.92
N PRO A 90 -10.33 -7.03 -7.04
CA PRO A 90 -9.20 -7.95 -6.89
C PRO A 90 -9.63 -9.37 -6.54
N GLY A 91 -10.70 -9.53 -5.77
CA GLY A 91 -11.27 -10.83 -5.43
C GLY A 91 -11.81 -11.55 -6.66
N VAL A 92 -12.59 -10.86 -7.49
CA VAL A 92 -13.12 -11.41 -8.75
C VAL A 92 -11.98 -11.80 -9.69
N ILE A 93 -10.95 -10.97 -9.82
CA ILE A 93 -9.76 -11.27 -10.63
C ILE A 93 -9.04 -12.52 -10.11
N SER A 94 -9.04 -12.74 -8.79
CA SER A 94 -8.41 -13.92 -8.17
C SER A 94 -9.23 -15.21 -8.28
N GLY A 95 -10.43 -15.14 -8.88
CA GLY A 95 -11.33 -16.28 -9.06
C GLY A 95 -12.40 -16.46 -7.97
N LYS A 96 -12.50 -15.53 -7.00
CA LYS A 96 -13.62 -15.53 -6.06
C LYS A 96 -14.91 -15.12 -6.79
N THR A 97 -16.05 -15.59 -6.27
CA THR A 97 -17.34 -15.08 -6.75
C THR A 97 -17.50 -13.60 -6.40
N PHE A 98 -18.33 -12.91 -7.15
CA PHE A 98 -18.65 -11.51 -6.87
C PHE A 98 -19.25 -11.34 -5.47
N SER A 99 -20.17 -12.25 -5.07
CA SER A 99 -20.80 -12.21 -3.75
C SER A 99 -19.80 -12.39 -2.61
N GLU A 100 -18.87 -13.33 -2.71
CA GLU A 100 -17.80 -13.50 -1.71
C GLU A 100 -16.93 -12.25 -1.61
N SER A 101 -16.59 -11.66 -2.76
CA SER A 101 -15.76 -10.46 -2.81
C SER A 101 -16.47 -9.25 -2.19
N ILE A 102 -17.78 -9.11 -2.38
CA ILE A 102 -18.60 -8.05 -1.77
C ILE A 102 -18.68 -8.20 -0.24
N VAL A 103 -18.81 -9.44 0.27
CA VAL A 103 -18.83 -9.68 1.72
C VAL A 103 -17.51 -9.24 2.37
N ILE A 104 -16.37 -9.53 1.74
CA ILE A 104 -15.07 -9.08 2.23
C ILE A 104 -14.95 -7.55 2.09
N ALA A 105 -15.36 -6.99 0.95
CA ALA A 105 -15.31 -5.55 0.71
C ALA A 105 -16.16 -4.76 1.72
N ALA A 106 -17.30 -5.30 2.18
CA ALA A 106 -18.14 -4.68 3.20
C ALA A 106 -17.41 -4.51 4.54
N LYS A 107 -16.63 -5.49 4.95
CA LYS A 107 -15.81 -5.41 6.17
C LYS A 107 -14.67 -4.40 6.02
N LEU A 108 -14.02 -4.36 4.85
CA LEU A 108 -12.91 -3.46 4.60
C LEU A 108 -13.32 -2.00 4.46
N ILE A 109 -14.51 -1.74 3.89
CA ILE A 109 -15.03 -0.36 3.81
C ILE A 109 -15.38 0.16 5.22
N GLU A 110 -15.86 -0.71 6.10
CA GLU A 110 -16.08 -0.40 7.52
C GLU A 110 -14.75 -0.13 8.24
N LEU A 111 -13.74 -0.98 8.05
CA LEU A 111 -12.39 -0.82 8.59
C LEU A 111 -11.77 0.56 8.29
N VAL A 112 -12.01 1.09 7.08
CA VAL A 112 -11.50 2.41 6.69
C VAL A 112 -12.46 3.57 7.01
N GLY A 113 -13.56 3.30 7.74
CA GLY A 113 -14.56 4.29 8.16
C GLY A 113 -15.41 4.87 7.04
N MET A 114 -15.69 4.09 5.98
CA MET A 114 -16.32 4.57 4.76
C MET A 114 -17.65 3.88 4.43
N SER A 115 -18.28 3.17 5.38
CA SER A 115 -19.49 2.34 5.17
C SER A 115 -20.64 3.10 4.50
N LYS A 116 -20.90 4.35 4.90
CA LYS A 116 -21.97 5.18 4.32
C LYS A 116 -21.77 5.51 2.83
N TRP A 117 -20.57 5.33 2.31
CA TRP A 117 -20.19 5.62 0.94
C TRP A 117 -20.20 4.38 0.02
N ALA A 118 -20.51 3.20 0.57
CA ALA A 118 -20.42 1.91 -0.13
C ALA A 118 -21.10 1.91 -1.51
N ASN A 119 -22.29 2.49 -1.60
CA ASN A 119 -23.11 2.52 -2.81
C ASN A 119 -22.94 3.77 -3.68
N HIS A 120 -22.03 4.70 -3.30
CA HIS A 120 -21.71 5.88 -4.10
C HIS A 120 -20.74 5.53 -5.22
N ARG A 121 -20.57 6.45 -6.16
CA ARG A 121 -19.52 6.35 -7.18
C ARG A 121 -18.20 6.92 -6.62
N PRO A 122 -17.02 6.36 -6.99
CA PRO A 122 -15.75 6.87 -6.48
C PRO A 122 -15.49 8.35 -6.76
N PHE A 123 -16.05 8.88 -7.85
CA PHE A 123 -15.90 10.28 -8.25
C PHE A 123 -16.73 11.26 -7.41
N ASP A 124 -17.67 10.77 -6.62
CA ASP A 124 -18.44 11.58 -5.67
C ASP A 124 -17.67 11.83 -4.36
N LEU A 125 -16.51 11.17 -4.20
CA LEU A 125 -15.70 11.21 -2.99
C LEU A 125 -14.58 12.23 -3.09
N SER A 126 -14.24 12.85 -1.93
CA SER A 126 -13.02 13.66 -1.82
C SER A 126 -11.74 12.82 -2.05
N GLY A 127 -10.61 13.46 -2.35
CA GLY A 127 -9.33 12.77 -2.57
C GLY A 127 -8.92 11.88 -1.38
N GLY A 128 -9.07 12.38 -0.15
CA GLY A 128 -8.77 11.59 1.06
C GLY A 128 -9.69 10.38 1.22
N GLN A 129 -10.98 10.54 0.91
CA GLN A 129 -11.93 9.43 0.90
C GLN A 129 -11.58 8.40 -0.18
N GLN A 130 -11.20 8.83 -1.37
CA GLN A 130 -10.74 7.94 -2.44
C GLN A 130 -9.50 7.15 -2.03
N GLN A 131 -8.53 7.78 -1.34
CA GLN A 131 -7.34 7.08 -0.85
C GLN A 131 -7.67 6.04 0.24
N ARG A 132 -8.63 6.33 1.15
CA ARG A 132 -9.12 5.32 2.10
C ARG A 132 -9.74 4.11 1.39
N ILE A 133 -10.52 4.34 0.32
CA ILE A 133 -11.08 3.26 -0.49
C ILE A 133 -9.99 2.48 -1.25
N ALA A 134 -8.97 3.16 -1.76
CA ALA A 134 -7.82 2.49 -2.40
C ALA A 134 -7.08 1.59 -1.40
N LEU A 135 -6.91 2.05 -0.16
CA LEU A 135 -6.35 1.24 0.93
C LEU A 135 -7.24 0.02 1.22
N ALA A 136 -8.55 0.19 1.35
CA ALA A 136 -9.49 -0.94 1.53
C ALA A 136 -9.37 -1.96 0.38
N ARG A 137 -9.33 -1.48 -0.88
CA ARG A 137 -9.14 -2.34 -2.05
C ARG A 137 -7.82 -3.11 -2.01
N SER A 138 -6.74 -2.48 -1.56
CA SER A 138 -5.43 -3.12 -1.47
C SER A 138 -5.39 -4.27 -0.46
N LEU A 139 -6.30 -4.27 0.51
CA LEU A 139 -6.40 -5.28 1.58
C LEU A 139 -7.27 -6.49 1.22
N LEU A 140 -8.03 -6.45 0.11
CA LEU A 140 -9.08 -7.44 -0.16
C LEU A 140 -8.62 -8.90 -0.14
N LEU A 141 -7.42 -9.17 -0.60
CA LEU A 141 -6.86 -10.52 -0.66
C LEU A 141 -5.91 -10.83 0.49
N ASN A 142 -5.97 -10.05 1.57
CA ASN A 142 -5.08 -10.21 2.73
C ASN A 142 -3.60 -10.25 2.31
N PRO A 143 -3.05 -9.15 1.76
CA PRO A 143 -1.71 -9.12 1.21
C PRO A 143 -0.66 -9.28 2.30
N LYS A 144 0.52 -9.79 1.93
CA LYS A 144 1.68 -9.87 2.83
C LYS A 144 2.35 -8.53 3.04
N PHE A 145 2.31 -7.68 2.02
CA PHE A 145 2.80 -6.31 2.11
C PHE A 145 2.04 -5.37 1.18
N ILE A 146 2.10 -4.10 1.51
CA ILE A 146 1.49 -3.02 0.73
C ILE A 146 2.60 -2.14 0.18
N ILE A 147 2.52 -1.86 -1.11
CA ILE A 147 3.28 -0.83 -1.79
C ILE A 147 2.40 0.41 -1.90
N ALA A 148 2.90 1.56 -1.44
CA ALA A 148 2.20 2.83 -1.54
C ALA A 148 3.10 3.87 -2.23
N ASP A 149 2.64 4.38 -3.37
CA ASP A 149 3.38 5.38 -4.14
C ASP A 149 2.76 6.76 -3.92
N GLU A 150 3.40 7.56 -3.06
CA GLU A 150 2.98 8.91 -2.67
C GLU A 150 1.46 9.03 -2.32
N PRO A 151 0.89 8.18 -1.46
CA PRO A 151 -0.57 8.08 -1.29
C PRO A 151 -1.21 9.35 -0.72
N THR A 152 -0.43 10.28 -0.20
CA THR A 152 -0.89 11.55 0.38
C THR A 152 -0.55 12.76 -0.48
N GLY A 153 0.13 12.57 -1.62
CA GLY A 153 0.67 13.67 -2.43
C GLY A 153 -0.36 14.69 -2.93
N ASN A 154 -1.63 14.27 -3.04
CA ASN A 154 -2.74 15.11 -3.51
C ASN A 154 -3.75 15.45 -2.38
N LEU A 155 -3.38 15.25 -1.12
CA LEU A 155 -4.25 15.48 0.03
C LEU A 155 -3.84 16.75 0.78
N ASP A 156 -4.80 17.37 1.44
CA ASP A 156 -4.48 18.36 2.46
C ASP A 156 -3.78 17.70 3.67
N VAL A 157 -3.14 18.52 4.51
CA VAL A 157 -2.34 18.04 5.64
C VAL A 157 -3.15 17.13 6.58
N ARG A 158 -4.40 17.53 6.90
CA ARG A 158 -5.25 16.80 7.84
C ARG A 158 -5.69 15.44 7.26
N ALA A 159 -6.13 15.41 6.01
CA ALA A 159 -6.50 14.16 5.33
C ALA A 159 -5.30 13.24 5.16
N GLY A 160 -4.13 13.79 4.89
CA GLY A 160 -2.87 13.06 4.81
C GLY A 160 -2.51 12.40 6.13
N GLU A 161 -2.54 13.14 7.25
CA GLU A 161 -2.28 12.58 8.59
C GLU A 161 -3.28 11.48 8.98
N GLN A 162 -4.56 11.69 8.72
CA GLN A 162 -5.58 10.68 8.97
C GLN A 162 -5.36 9.40 8.16
N LEU A 163 -4.96 9.51 6.90
CA LEU A 163 -4.63 8.36 6.07
C LEU A 163 -3.40 7.62 6.61
N MET A 164 -2.34 8.36 6.96
CA MET A 164 -1.11 7.77 7.50
C MET A 164 -1.34 7.06 8.84
N THR A 165 -2.16 7.66 9.73
CA THR A 165 -2.59 7.03 10.98
C THR A 165 -3.30 5.71 10.70
N LEU A 166 -4.26 5.71 9.77
CA LEU A 166 -5.00 4.51 9.38
C LEU A 166 -4.09 3.42 8.81
N VAL A 167 -3.17 3.78 7.89
CA VAL A 167 -2.19 2.84 7.30
C VAL A 167 -1.31 2.22 8.38
N GLY A 168 -0.81 3.02 9.31
CA GLY A 168 0.04 2.55 10.41
C GLY A 168 -0.72 1.62 11.37
N ASN A 169 -1.97 1.92 11.71
CA ASN A 169 -2.81 1.06 12.54
C ASN A 169 -3.05 -0.30 11.87
N ILE A 170 -3.40 -0.29 10.57
CA ILE A 170 -3.60 -1.51 9.78
C ILE A 170 -2.30 -2.33 9.70
N SER A 171 -1.17 -1.69 9.40
CA SER A 171 0.15 -2.36 9.34
C SER A 171 0.43 -3.11 10.63
N ARG A 172 0.23 -2.46 11.76
CA ARG A 172 0.52 -3.03 13.08
C ARG A 172 -0.46 -4.14 13.47
N GLN A 173 -1.76 -3.89 13.29
CA GLN A 173 -2.80 -4.84 13.69
C GLN A 173 -2.71 -6.15 12.91
N PHE A 174 -2.50 -6.05 11.60
CA PHE A 174 -2.44 -7.20 10.70
C PHE A 174 -1.01 -7.67 10.39
N GLN A 175 0.01 -7.05 11.01
CA GLN A 175 1.43 -7.35 10.77
C GLN A 175 1.81 -7.27 9.29
N ILE A 176 1.20 -6.33 8.57
CA ILE A 176 1.44 -6.10 7.14
C ILE A 176 2.67 -5.21 6.98
N THR A 177 3.63 -5.64 6.18
CA THR A 177 4.80 -4.82 5.79
C THR A 177 4.34 -3.70 4.86
N ILE A 178 4.80 -2.47 5.11
CA ILE A 178 4.53 -1.31 4.25
C ILE A 178 5.82 -0.84 3.58
N ILE A 179 5.78 -0.63 2.28
CA ILE A 179 6.83 0.03 1.51
C ILE A 179 6.20 1.26 0.87
N MET A 180 6.54 2.44 1.35
CA MET A 180 5.91 3.68 0.90
C MET A 180 6.95 4.66 0.37
N VAL A 181 6.67 5.22 -0.80
CA VAL A 181 7.40 6.39 -1.30
C VAL A 181 6.72 7.65 -0.78
N THR A 182 7.51 8.57 -0.29
CA THR A 182 7.08 9.91 0.07
C THR A 182 8.22 10.92 -0.06
N HIS A 183 7.88 12.16 -0.38
CA HIS A 183 8.78 13.31 -0.29
C HIS A 183 8.41 14.25 0.87
N ASN A 184 7.35 13.93 1.62
CA ASN A 184 6.88 14.74 2.75
C ASN A 184 7.56 14.30 4.05
N MET A 185 8.37 15.21 4.64
CA MET A 185 9.10 14.98 5.89
C MET A 185 8.18 14.78 7.10
N ASP A 186 6.97 15.38 7.11
CA ASP A 186 6.01 15.21 8.21
C ASP A 186 5.53 13.78 8.38
N GLN A 187 5.72 12.94 7.34
CA GLN A 187 5.34 11.54 7.35
C GLN A 187 6.43 10.63 7.92
N TYR A 188 7.64 11.13 8.15
CA TYR A 188 8.76 10.31 8.65
C TYR A 188 8.42 9.66 10.00
N LYS A 189 7.65 10.35 10.85
CA LYS A 189 7.17 9.83 12.14
C LYS A 189 6.39 8.51 12.05
N PHE A 190 5.83 8.17 10.87
CA PHE A 190 5.02 6.96 10.67
C PHE A 190 5.82 5.74 10.24
N GLY A 191 7.02 5.91 9.69
CA GLY A 191 7.86 4.80 9.26
C GLY A 191 8.79 4.32 10.35
N SER A 192 8.92 3.00 10.50
CA SER A 192 9.91 2.40 11.41
C SER A 192 11.34 2.45 10.86
N ARG A 193 11.49 2.61 9.53
CA ARG A 193 12.76 2.66 8.83
C ARG A 193 12.69 3.66 7.68
N ILE A 194 13.74 4.46 7.53
CA ILE A 194 13.83 5.48 6.50
C ILE A 194 15.02 5.17 5.60
N ILE A 195 14.76 5.04 4.30
CA ILE A 195 15.74 4.78 3.26
C ILE A 195 15.79 6.00 2.35
N ASN A 196 16.95 6.69 2.32
CA ASN A 196 17.14 7.82 1.44
C ASN A 196 17.75 7.37 0.11
N MET A 197 17.18 7.86 -0.98
CA MET A 197 17.68 7.62 -2.33
C MET A 197 18.09 8.94 -3.00
N VAL A 198 19.23 8.93 -3.66
CA VAL A 198 19.73 10.02 -4.49
C VAL A 198 20.37 9.43 -5.75
N ASP A 199 20.02 9.94 -6.92
CA ASP A 199 20.59 9.55 -8.21
C ASP A 199 20.65 8.03 -8.42
N GLY A 200 19.56 7.33 -8.10
CA GLY A 200 19.42 5.89 -8.29
C GLY A 200 20.16 5.02 -7.28
N LYS A 201 20.68 5.58 -6.20
CA LYS A 201 21.43 4.85 -5.15
C LYS A 201 20.79 5.05 -3.79
N ILE A 202 20.91 4.08 -2.89
CA ILE A 202 20.64 4.24 -1.47
C ILE A 202 21.81 4.98 -0.85
N THR A 203 21.55 6.15 -0.26
CA THR A 203 22.58 6.97 0.42
C THR A 203 22.57 6.82 1.92
N SER A 204 21.43 6.47 2.51
CA SER A 204 21.31 6.08 3.92
C SER A 204 20.13 5.14 4.12
N ASP A 205 20.25 4.30 5.14
CA ASP A 205 19.26 3.33 5.56
C ASP A 205 19.31 3.27 7.10
N THR A 206 18.27 3.80 7.74
CA THR A 206 18.29 4.05 9.18
C THR A 206 16.99 3.61 9.85
N ILE A 207 17.11 2.99 11.03
CA ILE A 207 15.97 2.75 11.91
C ILE A 207 15.52 4.11 12.45
N ASN A 208 14.23 4.37 12.33
CA ASN A 208 13.66 5.63 12.77
C ASN A 208 13.38 5.60 14.28
N GLN A 209 14.21 6.30 15.05
CA GLN A 209 14.04 6.43 16.50
C GLN A 209 12.84 7.31 16.89
N GLN A 210 12.32 8.13 15.97
CA GLN A 210 11.14 8.96 16.15
C GLN A 210 9.84 8.23 15.75
N PHE A 211 9.95 6.96 15.40
CA PHE A 211 8.78 6.16 15.06
C PHE A 211 7.79 6.18 16.23
N ILE A 212 6.75 6.98 16.04
CA ILE A 212 5.63 7.02 16.96
C ILE A 212 4.83 5.75 16.70
N GLY A 213 5.05 4.77 17.55
CA GLY A 213 4.12 3.66 17.62
C GLY A 213 2.72 4.23 17.86
N MET A 214 2.01 4.36 16.81
CA MET A 214 0.67 4.92 16.53
C MET A 214 -0.23 5.37 17.68
N ILE A 215 -0.86 6.50 17.45
CA ILE A 215 -1.80 7.19 18.31
C ILE A 215 -3.15 6.47 18.28
N ASP A 216 -3.72 6.25 19.45
CA ASP A 216 -5.08 5.80 19.65
C ASP A 216 -6.08 6.73 18.95
N ASP A 217 -6.73 6.19 17.92
CA ASP A 217 -7.96 6.76 17.40
C ASP A 217 -9.08 5.79 17.80
N ASP A 218 -9.77 6.07 18.91
CA ASP A 218 -10.76 5.18 19.54
C ASP A 218 -11.82 4.65 18.58
N ALA A 219 -12.21 5.44 17.57
CA ALA A 219 -13.17 5.04 16.55
C ALA A 219 -12.60 3.99 15.56
N VAL A 220 -11.29 4.06 15.29
CA VAL A 220 -10.61 3.07 14.43
C VAL A 220 -10.39 1.78 15.20
N GLN A 221 -10.09 1.85 16.49
CA GLN A 221 -9.92 0.67 17.35
C GLN A 221 -11.21 -0.12 17.55
N GLN A 222 -12.36 0.54 17.70
CA GLN A 222 -13.65 -0.17 17.83
C GLN A 222 -14.03 -0.92 16.55
N ALA A 223 -13.96 -0.28 15.40
CA ALA A 223 -14.24 -0.93 14.11
C ALA A 223 -13.26 -2.09 13.81
N MET A 224 -12.00 -1.94 14.22
CA MET A 224 -10.94 -2.94 14.07
C MET A 224 -11.13 -4.17 14.96
N GLN A 225 -11.53 -4.01 16.23
CA GLN A 225 -11.75 -5.11 17.16
C GLN A 225 -12.90 -6.04 16.74
N GLU A 226 -13.93 -5.50 16.12
CA GLU A 226 -15.07 -6.28 15.59
C GLU A 226 -14.68 -7.08 14.36
N THR A 227 -13.80 -6.55 13.50
CA THR A 227 -13.35 -7.20 12.26
C THR A 227 -12.35 -8.33 12.52
N SER A 228 -11.46 -8.19 13.52
CA SER A 228 -10.43 -9.19 13.84
C SER A 228 -10.97 -10.50 14.40
N LYS A 229 -12.23 -10.52 14.88
CA LYS A 229 -12.90 -11.73 15.39
C LYS A 229 -13.54 -12.58 14.29
N THR A 230 -13.50 -12.15 13.02
CA THR A 230 -14.27 -12.76 11.94
C THR A 230 -13.43 -13.09 10.69
N ILE A 231 -12.09 -12.87 10.73
CA ILE A 231 -11.11 -13.30 9.74
C ILE A 231 -10.34 -14.50 10.27
#